data_f6d7e8cbe58cd5d816e9f5f38adeeb87
#
_entry.id   f6d7e8cbe58cd5d816e9f5f38adeeb87
#
_cell.length_a   1.000
_cell.length_b   1.000
_cell.length_c   1.000
_cell.angle_alpha   90.00
_cell.angle_beta   90.00
_cell.angle_gamma   90.00
#
_symmetry.space_group_name_H-M   'P 1'
#
loop_
_entity.id
_entity.type
_entity.pdbx_description
1 polymer ?
#
loop_
_entity_poly.entity_id
_entity_poly.type
_entity_poly.pdbx_seq_one_letter_code
_entity_poly.pdbx_strand_id
1 'polypeptide(L)'
;MPEPAEKCLEVRGLGAGYGSLQVLWDFDLELGAEESVVVLGPNGAGKSTLLKTVLGLLPARTGSISFFGRRIEGLRTSQRVRAGIAYMSEVGIFPELSVEENLLMGGYGLPRARLRRRIDELCQLFPEVARTRRGPAWKLSGGQRKMVGVAKALVADPRLLVLDEPSAGLSPVYVSSVVEALARTRREAGPALLVVEQNMKFLAVAERVYVIEGGRLRFQGTVPELEADDSLRRAYFGLQGA
;
A
#
# COMPACT_ATOMS: atom_id res chain seq x y z
N MET A 1 -25.69 -0.63 19.97
CA MET A 1 -25.06 -0.97 18.68
C MET A 1 -23.64 -0.40 18.75
N PRO A 2 -22.59 -1.15 18.42
CA PRO A 2 -21.25 -0.55 18.35
C PRO A 2 -21.29 0.58 17.31
N GLU A 3 -20.66 1.71 17.64
CA GLU A 3 -20.46 2.78 16.66
C GLU A 3 -19.80 2.21 15.40
N PRO A 4 -20.21 2.61 14.19
CA PRO A 4 -19.54 2.16 12.98
C PRO A 4 -18.07 2.54 13.06
N ALA A 5 -17.18 1.56 12.90
CA ALA A 5 -15.74 1.78 12.94
C ALA A 5 -15.37 2.96 12.00
N GLU A 6 -14.55 3.88 12.49
CA GLU A 6 -14.14 5.07 11.72
C GLU A 6 -13.46 4.63 10.41
N LYS A 7 -14.01 5.08 9.27
CA LYS A 7 -13.44 4.76 7.96
C LYS A 7 -12.26 5.68 7.66
N CYS A 8 -11.09 5.07 7.44
CA CYS A 8 -9.89 5.77 6.99
C CYS A 8 -10.03 6.21 5.53
N LEU A 9 -10.40 5.28 4.65
CA LEU A 9 -10.56 5.54 3.21
C LEU A 9 -11.90 4.97 2.75
N GLU A 10 -12.63 5.77 1.98
CA GLU A 10 -13.84 5.35 1.30
C GLU A 10 -13.80 5.78 -0.16
N VAL A 11 -13.96 4.84 -1.06
CA VAL A 11 -14.04 5.02 -2.51
C VAL A 11 -15.41 4.55 -2.96
N ARG A 12 -16.15 5.37 -3.70
CA ARG A 12 -17.51 5.06 -4.18
C ARG A 12 -17.65 5.37 -5.64
N GLY A 13 -18.09 4.37 -6.42
CA GLY A 13 -18.40 4.49 -7.83
C GLY A 13 -17.24 5.01 -8.67
N LEU A 14 -15.99 4.68 -8.28
CA LEU A 14 -14.80 5.26 -8.88
C LEU A 14 -14.62 4.84 -10.31
N GLY A 15 -14.61 5.82 -11.22
CA GLY A 15 -14.16 5.68 -12.60
C GLY A 15 -12.90 6.49 -12.83
N ALA A 16 -11.88 5.88 -13.45
CA ALA A 16 -10.60 6.52 -13.75
C ALA A 16 -9.93 5.90 -14.98
N GLY A 17 -8.99 6.64 -15.60
CA GLY A 17 -8.27 6.14 -16.78
C GLY A 17 -7.35 7.19 -17.37
N TYR A 18 -6.69 6.87 -18.48
CA TYR A 18 -5.67 7.68 -19.13
C TYR A 18 -6.17 8.20 -20.50
N GLY A 19 -6.07 9.50 -20.76
CA GLY A 19 -6.56 10.09 -22.00
C GLY A 19 -8.01 9.71 -22.27
N SER A 20 -8.33 9.02 -23.36
CA SER A 20 -9.67 8.48 -23.65
C SER A 20 -9.91 7.08 -23.09
N LEU A 21 -8.85 6.37 -22.66
CA LEU A 21 -8.94 5.00 -22.15
C LEU A 21 -9.51 4.99 -20.72
N GLN A 22 -10.65 4.32 -20.53
CA GLN A 22 -11.19 4.02 -19.21
C GLN A 22 -10.56 2.73 -18.70
N VAL A 23 -10.11 2.73 -17.44
CA VAL A 23 -9.45 1.58 -16.79
C VAL A 23 -10.23 1.09 -15.57
N LEU A 24 -10.76 2.00 -14.76
CA LEU A 24 -11.61 1.66 -13.61
C LEU A 24 -13.05 2.00 -13.91
N TRP A 25 -13.95 1.09 -13.53
CA TRP A 25 -15.37 1.16 -13.80
C TRP A 25 -16.15 0.91 -12.51
N ASP A 26 -16.78 1.95 -11.96
CA ASP A 26 -17.70 1.84 -10.82
C ASP A 26 -17.09 1.03 -9.65
N PHE A 27 -15.86 1.39 -9.25
CA PHE A 27 -15.10 0.65 -8.26
C PHE A 27 -15.35 1.20 -6.86
N ASP A 28 -15.77 0.32 -5.94
CA ASP A 28 -15.97 0.60 -4.53
C ASP A 28 -14.88 -0.02 -3.67
N LEU A 29 -14.43 0.71 -2.63
CA LEU A 29 -13.51 0.21 -1.62
C LEU A 29 -13.71 0.97 -0.32
N GLU A 30 -13.68 0.26 0.80
CA GLU A 30 -13.66 0.81 2.14
C GLU A 30 -12.45 0.28 2.91
N LEU A 31 -11.88 1.12 3.76
CA LEU A 31 -10.77 0.78 4.64
C LEU A 31 -11.00 1.45 6.00
N GLY A 32 -11.01 0.69 7.08
CA GLY A 32 -11.09 1.18 8.45
C GLY A 32 -9.82 1.88 8.92
N ALA A 33 -9.90 2.64 10.01
CA ALA A 33 -8.79 3.45 10.53
C ALA A 33 -7.56 2.61 10.95
N GLU A 34 -7.78 1.39 11.38
CA GLU A 34 -6.74 0.44 11.82
C GLU A 34 -6.74 -0.84 10.97
N GLU A 35 -7.37 -0.82 9.82
CA GLU A 35 -7.55 -1.99 8.97
C GLU A 35 -6.40 -2.17 7.98
N SER A 36 -6.15 -3.41 7.60
CA SER A 36 -5.28 -3.78 6.49
C SER A 36 -6.09 -4.41 5.37
N VAL A 37 -6.09 -3.76 4.22
CA VAL A 37 -6.78 -4.20 3.02
C VAL A 37 -5.78 -4.55 1.94
N VAL A 38 -5.98 -5.71 1.32
CA VAL A 38 -5.22 -6.14 0.14
C VAL A 38 -6.14 -6.17 -1.08
N VAL A 39 -5.74 -5.48 -2.13
CA VAL A 39 -6.41 -5.52 -3.45
C VAL A 39 -5.61 -6.45 -4.36
N LEU A 40 -6.15 -7.63 -4.62
CA LEU A 40 -5.57 -8.62 -5.51
C LEU A 40 -6.06 -8.43 -6.94
N GLY A 41 -5.22 -8.77 -7.91
CA GLY A 41 -5.60 -8.80 -9.31
C GLY A 41 -4.41 -9.04 -10.22
N PRO A 42 -4.63 -9.54 -11.44
CA PRO A 42 -3.56 -9.74 -12.41
C PRO A 42 -2.94 -8.42 -12.87
N ASN A 43 -1.83 -8.51 -13.60
CA ASN A 43 -1.24 -7.34 -14.25
C ASN A 43 -2.24 -6.73 -15.24
N GLY A 44 -2.32 -5.39 -15.25
CA GLY A 44 -3.27 -4.67 -16.09
C GLY A 44 -4.71 -4.61 -15.55
N ALA A 45 -5.03 -5.22 -14.40
CA ALA A 45 -6.39 -5.21 -13.84
C ALA A 45 -6.88 -3.82 -13.38
N GLY A 46 -5.98 -2.83 -13.26
CA GLY A 46 -6.34 -1.48 -12.79
C GLY A 46 -5.83 -1.11 -11.39
N LYS A 47 -5.08 -1.99 -10.72
CA LYS A 47 -4.55 -1.80 -9.36
C LYS A 47 -3.78 -0.48 -9.19
N SER A 48 -2.74 -0.25 -9.99
CA SER A 48 -1.95 1.00 -9.93
C SER A 48 -2.77 2.22 -10.36
N THR A 49 -3.79 2.06 -11.21
CA THR A 49 -4.73 3.13 -11.57
C THR A 49 -5.56 3.54 -10.36
N LEU A 50 -6.07 2.57 -9.59
CA LEU A 50 -6.76 2.80 -8.33
C LEU A 50 -5.88 3.61 -7.38
N LEU A 51 -4.65 3.14 -7.11
CA LEU A 51 -3.73 3.84 -6.21
C LEU A 51 -3.39 5.25 -6.69
N LYS A 52 -3.06 5.42 -7.97
CA LYS A 52 -2.76 6.74 -8.55
C LYS A 52 -3.94 7.70 -8.39
N THR A 53 -5.17 7.21 -8.51
CA THR A 53 -6.36 8.04 -8.33
C THR A 53 -6.58 8.39 -6.85
N VAL A 54 -6.43 7.44 -5.94
CA VAL A 54 -6.46 7.69 -4.49
C VAL A 54 -5.39 8.70 -4.05
N LEU A 55 -4.22 8.66 -4.68
CA LEU A 55 -3.09 9.56 -4.38
C LEU A 55 -3.21 10.94 -5.06
N GLY A 56 -4.14 11.13 -5.99
CA GLY A 56 -4.28 12.37 -6.77
C GLY A 56 -3.22 12.57 -7.84
N LEU A 57 -2.57 11.49 -8.26
CA LEU A 57 -1.66 11.43 -9.41
C LEU A 57 -2.43 11.26 -10.73
N LEU A 58 -3.66 10.74 -10.63
CA LEU A 58 -4.61 10.59 -11.71
C LEU A 58 -5.95 11.14 -11.25
N PRO A 59 -6.65 11.96 -12.05
CA PRO A 59 -7.97 12.48 -11.68
C PRO A 59 -9.03 11.37 -11.70
N ALA A 60 -9.94 11.39 -10.75
CA ALA A 60 -11.18 10.65 -10.83
C ALA A 60 -12.06 11.24 -11.94
N ARG A 61 -12.69 10.40 -12.76
CA ARG A 61 -13.65 10.80 -13.78
C ARG A 61 -15.07 10.79 -13.24
N THR A 62 -15.37 9.77 -12.42
CA THR A 62 -16.65 9.60 -11.73
C THR A 62 -16.40 9.11 -10.32
N GLY A 63 -17.43 9.17 -9.49
CA GLY A 63 -17.38 8.69 -8.12
C GLY A 63 -16.78 9.68 -7.14
N SER A 64 -16.45 9.20 -5.96
CA SER A 64 -15.91 10.00 -4.86
C SER A 64 -14.85 9.24 -4.08
N ILE A 65 -13.93 9.99 -3.47
CA ILE A 65 -12.90 9.47 -2.58
C ILE A 65 -12.92 10.31 -1.32
N SER A 66 -13.13 9.67 -0.17
CA SER A 66 -13.11 10.32 1.13
C SER A 66 -12.00 9.72 2.01
N PHE A 67 -11.28 10.58 2.73
CA PHE A 67 -10.26 10.21 3.70
C PHE A 67 -10.65 10.77 5.06
N PHE A 68 -10.92 9.89 6.04
CA PHE A 68 -11.54 10.24 7.32
C PHE A 68 -12.74 11.17 7.16
N GLY A 69 -13.71 10.74 6.34
CA GLY A 69 -14.95 11.47 6.06
C GLY A 69 -14.80 12.74 5.20
N ARG A 70 -13.58 13.19 4.91
CA ARG A 70 -13.33 14.37 4.07
C ARG A 70 -13.12 13.98 2.63
N ARG A 71 -13.85 14.57 1.71
CA ARG A 71 -13.63 14.37 0.26
C ARG A 71 -12.25 14.89 -0.18
N ILE A 72 -11.53 14.05 -0.93
CA ILE A 72 -10.14 14.33 -1.35
C ILE A 72 -9.92 14.27 -2.85
N GLU A 73 -10.88 13.90 -3.68
CA GLU A 73 -10.70 13.78 -5.13
C GLU A 73 -10.27 15.09 -5.80
N GLY A 74 -10.66 16.25 -5.28
CA GLY A 74 -10.22 17.56 -5.74
C GLY A 74 -8.89 18.06 -5.16
N LEU A 75 -8.29 17.30 -4.20
CA LEU A 75 -7.04 17.71 -3.56
C LEU A 75 -5.83 17.27 -4.39
N ARG A 76 -4.80 18.14 -4.44
CA ARG A 76 -3.49 17.81 -5.02
C ARG A 76 -2.80 16.72 -4.19
N THR A 77 -1.93 15.92 -4.80
CA THR A 77 -1.13 14.89 -4.11
C THR A 77 -0.45 15.41 -2.85
N SER A 78 0.18 16.58 -2.90
CA SER A 78 0.86 17.19 -1.74
C SER A 78 -0.09 17.50 -0.56
N GLN A 79 -1.37 17.77 -0.83
CA GLN A 79 -2.38 17.99 0.21
C GLN A 79 -2.83 16.66 0.82
N ARG A 80 -2.95 15.58 0.01
CA ARG A 80 -3.25 14.23 0.48
C ARG A 80 -2.11 13.67 1.35
N VAL A 81 -0.86 13.90 0.96
CA VAL A 81 0.32 13.55 1.78
C VAL A 81 0.29 14.29 3.13
N ARG A 82 0.00 15.61 3.14
CA ARG A 82 -0.13 16.37 4.40
C ARG A 82 -1.31 15.92 5.26
N ALA A 83 -2.34 15.34 4.65
CA ALA A 83 -3.46 14.74 5.39
C ALA A 83 -3.10 13.41 6.07
N GLY A 84 -1.94 12.83 5.74
CA GLY A 84 -1.44 11.61 6.35
C GLY A 84 -1.43 10.38 5.44
N ILE A 85 -1.48 10.54 4.12
CA ILE A 85 -1.35 9.43 3.16
C ILE A 85 0.11 9.32 2.73
N ALA A 86 0.75 8.17 2.96
CA ALA A 86 2.07 7.86 2.43
C ALA A 86 1.99 6.80 1.34
N TYR A 87 2.93 6.85 0.40
CA TYR A 87 2.95 5.94 -0.74
C TYR A 87 4.34 5.36 -0.96
N MET A 88 4.38 4.05 -1.12
CA MET A 88 5.52 3.32 -1.64
C MET A 88 5.18 2.82 -3.04
N SER A 89 5.83 3.39 -4.06
CA SER A 89 5.75 2.92 -5.44
C SER A 89 6.49 1.59 -5.62
N GLU A 90 6.27 0.91 -6.73
CA GLU A 90 6.98 -0.32 -7.09
C GLU A 90 8.51 -0.18 -6.98
N VAL A 91 9.11 0.93 -7.41
CA VAL A 91 10.56 1.21 -7.27
C VAL A 91 10.95 1.46 -5.82
N GLY A 92 10.13 2.15 -5.06
CA GLY A 92 10.23 2.36 -3.62
C GLY A 92 11.31 3.33 -3.15
N ILE A 93 12.49 3.39 -3.78
CA ILE A 93 13.66 4.16 -3.33
C ILE A 93 14.31 4.98 -4.46
N PHE A 94 15.21 5.88 -4.08
CA PHE A 94 16.12 6.59 -4.98
C PHE A 94 17.49 5.90 -4.93
N PRO A 95 17.88 5.12 -5.95
CA PRO A 95 19.10 4.31 -5.90
C PRO A 95 20.38 5.14 -5.87
N GLU A 96 20.37 6.38 -6.37
CA GLU A 96 21.49 7.30 -6.37
C GLU A 96 21.82 7.88 -4.99
N LEU A 97 20.86 7.83 -4.07
CA LEU A 97 21.03 8.31 -2.69
C LEU A 97 21.51 7.19 -1.76
N SER A 98 22.08 7.56 -0.62
CA SER A 98 22.27 6.64 0.50
C SER A 98 20.94 6.18 1.09
N VAL A 99 20.95 5.13 1.92
CA VAL A 99 19.77 4.69 2.64
C VAL A 99 19.28 5.79 3.58
N GLU A 100 20.18 6.47 4.28
CA GLU A 100 19.82 7.58 5.18
C GLU A 100 19.16 8.73 4.43
N GLU A 101 19.68 9.13 3.28
CA GLU A 101 19.07 10.17 2.44
C GLU A 101 17.69 9.75 1.93
N ASN A 102 17.50 8.48 1.57
CA ASN A 102 16.18 7.95 1.23
C ASN A 102 15.20 8.11 2.39
N LEU A 103 15.60 7.78 3.63
CA LEU A 103 14.76 7.96 4.81
C LEU A 103 14.46 9.44 5.08
N LEU A 104 15.46 10.32 4.94
CA LEU A 104 15.27 11.78 5.09
C LEU A 104 14.25 12.32 4.09
N MET A 105 14.27 11.84 2.83
CA MET A 105 13.28 12.22 1.82
C MET A 105 11.86 11.78 2.20
N GLY A 106 11.70 10.64 2.87
CA GLY A 106 10.40 10.16 3.36
C GLY A 106 9.73 11.09 4.36
N GLY A 107 10.53 11.81 5.15
CA GLY A 107 10.04 12.77 6.14
C GLY A 107 10.13 14.23 5.70
N TYR A 108 10.15 14.51 4.40
CA TYR A 108 10.20 15.88 3.90
C TYR A 108 9.08 16.75 4.48
N GLY A 109 9.49 17.87 5.11
CA GLY A 109 8.56 18.79 5.79
C GLY A 109 8.40 18.54 7.30
N LEU A 110 8.95 17.46 7.86
CA LEU A 110 9.01 17.26 9.30
C LEU A 110 10.11 18.14 9.93
N PRO A 111 9.90 18.62 11.16
CA PRO A 111 10.96 19.26 11.95
C PRO A 111 12.14 18.29 12.14
N ARG A 112 13.39 18.80 12.01
CA ARG A 112 14.61 17.97 12.06
C ARG A 112 14.70 17.02 13.27
N ALA A 113 14.31 17.48 14.46
CA ALA A 113 14.34 16.67 15.67
C ALA A 113 13.37 15.48 15.58
N ARG A 114 12.13 15.72 15.12
CA ARG A 114 11.12 14.67 14.90
C ARG A 114 11.56 13.69 13.80
N LEU A 115 12.11 14.22 12.70
CA LEU A 115 12.58 13.40 11.59
C LEU A 115 13.67 12.42 12.04
N ARG A 116 14.69 12.88 12.77
CA ARG A 116 15.76 12.01 13.31
C ARG A 116 15.20 10.95 14.23
N ARG A 117 14.36 11.33 15.18
CA ARG A 117 13.71 10.40 16.11
C ARG A 117 12.94 9.32 15.35
N ARG A 118 12.11 9.70 14.35
CA ARG A 118 11.36 8.71 13.55
C ARG A 118 12.26 7.76 12.78
N ILE A 119 13.36 8.25 12.22
CA ILE A 119 14.34 7.39 11.53
C ILE A 119 14.95 6.40 12.51
N ASP A 120 15.30 6.82 13.71
CA ASP A 120 15.90 5.94 14.72
C ASP A 120 14.90 4.88 15.22
N GLU A 121 13.63 5.25 15.44
CA GLU A 121 12.54 4.32 15.76
C GLU A 121 12.35 3.27 14.62
N LEU A 122 12.34 3.70 13.37
CA LEU A 122 12.22 2.79 12.23
C LEU A 122 13.45 1.91 12.05
N CYS A 123 14.65 2.38 12.37
CA CYS A 123 15.85 1.54 12.41
C CYS A 123 15.78 0.45 13.50
N GLN A 124 15.06 0.67 14.59
CA GLN A 124 14.80 -0.38 15.59
C GLN A 124 13.78 -1.40 15.06
N LEU A 125 12.73 -0.92 14.40
CA LEU A 125 11.70 -1.78 13.80
C LEU A 125 12.22 -2.58 12.59
N PHE A 126 13.15 -2.00 11.81
CA PHE A 126 13.76 -2.58 10.61
C PHE A 126 15.29 -2.73 10.77
N PRO A 127 15.80 -3.77 11.47
CA PRO A 127 17.24 -3.93 11.72
C PRO A 127 18.09 -4.00 10.44
N GLU A 128 17.52 -4.49 9.35
CA GLU A 128 18.19 -4.54 8.04
C GLU A 128 18.43 -3.15 7.45
N VAL A 129 17.48 -2.24 7.64
CA VAL A 129 17.61 -0.83 7.26
C VAL A 129 18.70 -0.16 8.10
N ALA A 130 18.70 -0.44 9.42
CA ALA A 130 19.73 0.08 10.34
C ALA A 130 21.15 -0.32 9.93
N ARG A 131 21.35 -1.61 9.58
CA ARG A 131 22.67 -2.14 9.16
C ARG A 131 23.20 -1.50 7.87
N THR A 132 22.29 -1.11 6.97
CA THR A 132 22.64 -0.54 5.67
C THR A 132 22.56 0.99 5.63
N ARG A 133 22.17 1.63 6.74
CA ARG A 133 21.81 3.06 6.82
C ARG A 133 22.78 4.01 6.14
N ARG A 134 24.11 3.81 6.32
CA ARG A 134 25.15 4.68 5.77
C ARG A 134 25.61 4.27 4.37
N GLY A 135 25.11 3.14 3.87
CA GLY A 135 25.51 2.61 2.56
C GLY A 135 24.72 3.23 1.42
N PRO A 136 25.26 3.17 0.19
CA PRO A 136 24.56 3.61 -1.00
C PRO A 136 23.42 2.65 -1.35
N ALA A 137 22.23 3.20 -1.68
CA ALA A 137 21.03 2.38 -1.90
C ALA A 137 21.12 1.49 -3.15
N TRP A 138 21.93 1.84 -4.14
CA TRP A 138 22.13 1.01 -5.34
C TRP A 138 22.80 -0.35 -5.05
N LYS A 139 23.56 -0.48 -3.95
CA LYS A 139 24.19 -1.74 -3.53
C LYS A 139 23.23 -2.71 -2.84
N LEU A 140 22.04 -2.27 -2.48
CA LEU A 140 21.06 -3.11 -1.79
C LEU A 140 20.53 -4.22 -2.68
N SER A 141 20.25 -5.39 -2.08
CA SER A 141 19.45 -6.44 -2.74
C SER A 141 18.01 -5.94 -3.00
N GLY A 142 17.28 -6.63 -3.88
CA GLY A 142 15.87 -6.30 -4.14
C GLY A 142 15.02 -6.22 -2.87
N GLY A 143 15.14 -7.21 -1.98
CA GLY A 143 14.42 -7.23 -0.69
C GLY A 143 14.82 -6.07 0.23
N GLN A 144 16.12 -5.77 0.35
CA GLN A 144 16.58 -4.64 1.13
C GLN A 144 16.04 -3.31 0.59
N ARG A 145 15.98 -3.13 -0.75
CA ARG A 145 15.37 -1.93 -1.37
C ARG A 145 13.91 -1.78 -0.98
N LYS A 146 13.14 -2.87 -1.02
CA LYS A 146 11.72 -2.84 -0.61
C LYS A 146 11.57 -2.49 0.88
N MET A 147 12.42 -3.05 1.76
CA MET A 147 12.42 -2.73 3.18
C MET A 147 12.74 -1.26 3.44
N VAL A 148 13.74 -0.69 2.75
CA VAL A 148 14.04 0.75 2.81
C VAL A 148 12.85 1.57 2.25
N GLY A 149 12.19 1.12 1.19
CA GLY A 149 11.01 1.76 0.62
C GLY A 149 9.85 1.84 1.61
N VAL A 150 9.54 0.74 2.31
CA VAL A 150 8.53 0.69 3.38
C VAL A 150 8.94 1.64 4.52
N ALA A 151 10.16 1.53 5.04
CA ALA A 151 10.65 2.38 6.11
C ALA A 151 10.59 3.87 5.71
N LYS A 152 11.02 4.21 4.48
CA LYS A 152 10.93 5.57 3.95
C LYS A 152 9.50 6.11 3.97
N ALA A 153 8.52 5.32 3.54
CA ALA A 153 7.12 5.73 3.53
C ALA A 153 6.55 5.93 4.95
N LEU A 154 7.06 5.19 5.94
CA LEU A 154 6.67 5.28 7.35
C LEU A 154 7.31 6.46 8.10
N VAL A 155 8.37 7.09 7.58
CA VAL A 155 9.05 8.21 8.26
C VAL A 155 8.11 9.37 8.56
N ALA A 156 7.19 9.67 7.61
CA ALA A 156 6.22 10.75 7.77
C ALA A 156 5.18 10.51 8.86
N ASP A 157 5.17 9.34 9.50
CA ASP A 157 4.16 8.93 10.49
C ASP A 157 2.73 8.99 9.90
N PRO A 158 2.48 8.26 8.81
CA PRO A 158 1.22 8.37 8.08
C PRO A 158 0.05 7.74 8.84
N ARG A 159 -1.18 8.16 8.51
CA ARG A 159 -2.43 7.51 8.94
C ARG A 159 -2.83 6.39 7.98
N LEU A 160 -2.42 6.47 6.71
CA LEU A 160 -2.62 5.47 5.67
C LEU A 160 -1.31 5.24 4.92
N LEU A 161 -0.85 3.99 4.90
CA LEU A 161 0.27 3.54 4.07
C LEU A 161 -0.28 2.79 2.85
N VAL A 162 0.02 3.32 1.67
CA VAL A 162 -0.35 2.75 0.37
C VAL A 162 0.87 2.10 -0.26
N LEU A 163 0.77 0.82 -0.62
CA LEU A 163 1.86 0.02 -1.19
C LEU A 163 1.48 -0.51 -2.58
N ASP A 164 2.32 -0.23 -3.57
CA ASP A 164 2.13 -0.67 -4.96
C ASP A 164 3.12 -1.80 -5.27
N GLU A 165 2.61 -3.02 -5.37
CA GLU A 165 3.34 -4.25 -5.69
C GLU A 165 4.67 -4.39 -4.89
N PRO A 166 4.62 -4.40 -3.55
CA PRO A 166 5.81 -4.48 -2.72
C PRO A 166 6.61 -5.78 -2.93
N SER A 167 6.02 -6.83 -3.53
CA SER A 167 6.73 -8.07 -3.86
C SER A 167 7.38 -8.09 -5.24
N ALA A 168 7.12 -7.11 -6.10
CA ALA A 168 7.60 -7.13 -7.48
C ALA A 168 9.13 -7.31 -7.56
N GLY A 169 9.56 -8.31 -8.34
CA GLY A 169 10.97 -8.63 -8.54
C GLY A 169 11.69 -9.30 -7.36
N LEU A 170 10.96 -9.75 -6.33
CA LEU A 170 11.54 -10.43 -5.17
C LEU A 170 11.47 -11.95 -5.29
N SER A 171 12.50 -12.62 -4.73
CA SER A 171 12.41 -14.06 -4.47
C SER A 171 11.44 -14.38 -3.33
N PRO A 172 10.88 -15.61 -3.26
CA PRO A 172 9.90 -16.00 -2.24
C PRO A 172 10.32 -15.74 -0.79
N VAL A 173 11.62 -15.83 -0.49
CA VAL A 173 12.18 -15.57 0.85
C VAL A 173 12.06 -14.10 1.22
N TYR A 174 12.41 -13.21 0.29
CA TYR A 174 12.32 -11.76 0.52
C TYR A 174 10.87 -11.28 0.58
N VAL A 175 9.95 -11.90 -0.18
CA VAL A 175 8.51 -11.62 -0.05
C VAL A 175 8.05 -11.87 1.39
N SER A 176 8.42 -13.03 1.97
CA SER A 176 8.08 -13.34 3.36
C SER A 176 8.63 -12.31 4.35
N SER A 177 9.86 -11.84 4.16
CA SER A 177 10.46 -10.79 5.00
C SER A 177 9.68 -9.46 4.93
N VAL A 178 9.21 -9.07 3.74
CA VAL A 178 8.38 -7.84 3.58
C VAL A 178 7.04 -8.01 4.29
N VAL A 179 6.37 -9.16 4.12
CA VAL A 179 5.11 -9.49 4.81
C VAL A 179 5.27 -9.43 6.33
N GLU A 180 6.32 -10.05 6.87
CA GLU A 180 6.63 -10.02 8.31
C GLU A 180 6.89 -8.60 8.82
N ALA A 181 7.59 -7.77 8.04
CA ALA A 181 7.84 -6.37 8.39
C ALA A 181 6.55 -5.56 8.46
N LEU A 182 5.65 -5.74 7.50
CA LEU A 182 4.32 -5.10 7.52
C LEU A 182 3.48 -5.58 8.70
N ALA A 183 3.50 -6.89 9.00
CA ALA A 183 2.82 -7.45 10.16
C ALA A 183 3.35 -6.88 11.48
N ARG A 184 4.67 -6.63 11.61
CA ARG A 184 5.25 -5.94 12.78
C ARG A 184 4.79 -4.50 12.89
N THR A 185 4.83 -3.75 11.77
CA THR A 185 4.35 -2.37 11.72
C THR A 185 2.90 -2.25 12.21
N ARG A 186 2.06 -3.21 11.84
CA ARG A 186 0.65 -3.25 12.27
C ARG A 186 0.50 -3.47 13.79
N ARG A 187 1.26 -4.42 14.36
CA ARG A 187 1.19 -4.74 15.80
C ARG A 187 1.57 -3.57 16.72
N GLU A 188 2.37 -2.63 16.23
CA GLU A 188 2.83 -1.45 16.96
C GLU A 188 1.91 -0.22 16.76
N ALA A 189 0.59 -0.43 16.60
CA ALA A 189 -0.39 0.62 16.32
C ALA A 189 0.00 1.47 15.08
N GLY A 190 0.43 0.78 14.03
CA GLY A 190 0.83 1.41 12.78
C GLY A 190 -0.36 1.94 11.96
N PRO A 191 -0.10 2.57 10.82
CA PRO A 191 -1.12 3.13 9.95
C PRO A 191 -2.06 2.06 9.40
N ALA A 192 -3.24 2.47 8.94
CA ALA A 192 -4.04 1.64 8.05
C ALA A 192 -3.23 1.27 6.81
N LEU A 193 -3.41 0.05 6.27
CA LEU A 193 -2.66 -0.43 5.11
C LEU A 193 -3.59 -0.64 3.91
N LEU A 194 -3.22 -0.07 2.77
CA LEU A 194 -3.78 -0.41 1.47
C LEU A 194 -2.67 -0.98 0.58
N VAL A 195 -2.71 -2.27 0.34
CA VAL A 195 -1.71 -2.97 -0.48
C VAL A 195 -2.36 -3.42 -1.78
N VAL A 196 -1.79 -3.09 -2.92
CA VAL A 196 -2.16 -3.75 -4.17
C VAL A 196 -1.09 -4.75 -4.55
N GLU A 197 -1.52 -5.97 -4.91
CA GLU A 197 -0.62 -7.10 -5.12
C GLU A 197 -1.20 -8.14 -6.08
N GLN A 198 -0.33 -9.00 -6.58
CA GLN A 198 -0.69 -10.26 -7.23
C GLN A 198 -0.19 -11.49 -6.43
N ASN A 199 0.64 -11.27 -5.43
CA ASN A 199 1.25 -12.31 -4.62
C ASN A 199 0.38 -12.63 -3.39
N MET A 200 -0.15 -13.86 -3.36
CA MET A 200 -1.06 -14.35 -2.32
C MET A 200 -0.46 -14.36 -0.90
N LYS A 201 0.87 -14.32 -0.75
CA LYS A 201 1.50 -14.23 0.58
C LYS A 201 1.10 -12.98 1.36
N PHE A 202 0.68 -11.91 0.67
CA PHE A 202 0.19 -10.69 1.32
C PHE A 202 -1.17 -10.84 1.98
N LEU A 203 -1.89 -11.92 1.72
CA LEU A 203 -3.10 -12.26 2.48
C LEU A 203 -2.81 -12.47 3.98
N ALA A 204 -1.58 -12.84 4.33
CA ALA A 204 -1.17 -12.97 5.74
C ALA A 204 -1.22 -11.66 6.55
N VAL A 205 -1.30 -10.51 5.88
CA VAL A 205 -1.48 -9.19 6.54
C VAL A 205 -2.86 -8.58 6.27
N ALA A 206 -3.73 -9.25 5.50
CA ALA A 206 -5.03 -8.76 5.13
C ALA A 206 -6.09 -9.12 6.18
N GLU A 207 -6.89 -8.14 6.60
CA GLU A 207 -8.15 -8.36 7.31
C GLU A 207 -9.30 -8.45 6.31
N ARG A 208 -9.24 -7.68 5.23
CA ARG A 208 -10.19 -7.71 4.13
C ARG A 208 -9.47 -7.72 2.78
N VAL A 209 -10.08 -8.40 1.83
CA VAL A 209 -9.55 -8.59 0.49
C VAL A 209 -10.54 -8.07 -0.54
N TYR A 210 -10.03 -7.35 -1.50
CA TYR A 210 -10.73 -6.99 -2.73
C TYR A 210 -10.05 -7.68 -3.91
N VAL A 211 -10.82 -8.21 -4.83
CA VAL A 211 -10.29 -8.73 -6.10
C VAL A 211 -10.75 -7.83 -7.23
N ILE A 212 -9.79 -7.28 -7.97
CA ILE A 212 -10.04 -6.45 -9.15
C ILE A 212 -9.73 -7.22 -10.43
N GLU A 213 -10.65 -7.21 -11.38
CA GLU A 213 -10.50 -7.81 -12.70
C GLU A 213 -11.10 -6.90 -13.75
N GLY A 214 -10.36 -6.60 -14.83
CA GLY A 214 -10.82 -5.70 -15.89
C GLY A 214 -11.31 -4.33 -15.41
N GLY A 215 -10.70 -3.79 -14.35
CA GLY A 215 -11.07 -2.50 -13.77
C GLY A 215 -12.35 -2.48 -12.94
N ARG A 216 -12.91 -3.64 -12.61
CA ARG A 216 -14.13 -3.80 -11.82
C ARG A 216 -13.87 -4.61 -10.57
N LEU A 217 -14.68 -4.39 -9.55
CA LEU A 217 -14.70 -5.21 -8.36
C LEU A 217 -15.29 -6.59 -8.69
N ARG A 218 -14.49 -7.65 -8.49
CA ARG A 218 -14.91 -9.04 -8.69
C ARG A 218 -15.34 -9.70 -7.39
N PHE A 219 -14.65 -9.37 -6.27
CA PHE A 219 -14.91 -9.92 -4.95
C PHE A 219 -14.52 -8.90 -3.87
N GLN A 220 -15.23 -8.95 -2.76
CA GLN A 220 -14.92 -8.25 -1.51
C GLN A 220 -15.30 -9.16 -0.35
N GLY A 221 -14.38 -9.36 0.57
CA GLY A 221 -14.64 -10.20 1.76
C GLY A 221 -13.39 -10.39 2.60
N THR A 222 -13.47 -11.32 3.54
CA THR A 222 -12.35 -11.80 4.34
C THR A 222 -11.50 -12.83 3.58
N VAL A 223 -10.30 -13.14 4.10
CA VAL A 223 -9.44 -14.18 3.51
C VAL A 223 -10.14 -15.55 3.51
N PRO A 224 -10.80 -16.01 4.60
CA PRO A 224 -11.56 -17.27 4.57
C PRO A 224 -12.68 -17.30 3.54
N GLU A 225 -13.40 -16.19 3.33
CA GLU A 225 -14.44 -16.10 2.30
C GLU A 225 -13.87 -16.18 0.89
N LEU A 226 -12.69 -15.56 0.64
CA LEU A 226 -11.97 -15.70 -0.63
C LEU A 226 -11.56 -17.14 -0.89
N GLU A 227 -11.04 -17.85 0.12
CA GLU A 227 -10.60 -19.25 0.04
C GLU A 227 -11.79 -20.22 -0.14
N ALA A 228 -12.97 -19.85 0.33
CA ALA A 228 -14.20 -20.61 0.15
C ALA A 228 -14.83 -20.47 -1.25
N ASP A 229 -14.50 -19.42 -2.00
CA ASP A 229 -14.97 -19.25 -3.39
C ASP A 229 -14.15 -20.13 -4.35
N ASP A 230 -14.78 -21.19 -4.83
CA ASP A 230 -14.13 -22.18 -5.72
C ASP A 230 -13.57 -21.58 -7.02
N SER A 231 -14.20 -20.53 -7.56
CA SER A 231 -13.76 -19.89 -8.81
C SER A 231 -12.50 -19.06 -8.58
N LEU A 232 -12.46 -18.29 -7.50
CA LEU A 232 -11.32 -17.47 -7.10
C LEU A 232 -10.18 -18.33 -6.57
N ARG A 233 -10.51 -19.37 -5.81
CA ARG A 233 -9.52 -20.35 -5.32
C ARG A 233 -8.74 -20.97 -6.48
N ARG A 234 -9.41 -21.45 -7.53
CA ARG A 234 -8.74 -22.00 -8.73
C ARG A 234 -7.92 -20.94 -9.48
N ALA A 235 -8.46 -19.73 -9.63
CA ALA A 235 -7.79 -18.66 -10.36
C ALA A 235 -6.51 -18.15 -9.66
N TYR A 236 -6.53 -18.04 -8.33
CA TYR A 236 -5.48 -17.39 -7.56
C TYR A 236 -4.57 -18.37 -6.80
N PHE A 237 -5.09 -19.52 -6.32
CA PHE A 237 -4.30 -20.50 -5.55
C PHE A 237 -3.81 -21.68 -6.39
N GLY A 238 -4.19 -21.78 -7.66
CA GLY A 238 -3.69 -22.81 -8.58
C GLY A 238 -4.04 -24.26 -8.18
N LEU A 239 -5.02 -24.45 -7.32
CA LEU A 239 -5.49 -25.76 -6.92
C LEU A 239 -6.36 -26.32 -8.06
N GLN A 240 -5.74 -27.10 -8.95
CA GLN A 240 -6.50 -28.03 -9.80
C GLN A 240 -7.25 -28.98 -8.86
N GLY A 241 -8.55 -29.11 -9.09
CA GLY A 241 -9.37 -30.02 -8.31
C GLY A 241 -8.80 -31.43 -8.30
N ALA A 242 -8.80 -32.04 -7.12
CA ALA A 242 -8.60 -33.47 -6.96
C ALA A 242 -9.76 -34.25 -7.59
#